data_ced4422cd15126ccec242290d30762a3
#
_entry.id   ced4422cd15126ccec242290d30762a3
#
_cell.length_a   1.000
_cell.length_b   1.000
_cell.length_c   1.000
_cell.angle_alpha   90.00
_cell.angle_beta   90.00
_cell.angle_gamma   90.00
#
_symmetry.space_group_name_H-M   'P 1'
#
loop_
_entity.id
_entity.type
_entity.pdbx_description
1 polymer ?
#
loop_
_entity_poly.entity_id
_entity_poly.type
_entity_poly.pdbx_seq_one_letter_code
_entity_poly.pdbx_strand_id
1 'polypeptide(L)'
;MVRLTENGRIFQSDAQLIVNTSRRSVQRFASQDESKIIDFHIGCANPLHMELLSNTLEQMKDIYPMLHPKVLILPETHFPDALKREALDVAVGFHAPGVKDSLHYKELCRPHFACLFRDTLPLNQKHQVTADDLNDYAIILYDPGVISPTIYNGQWEYAKDKKPSQLYYCETTENALLLADAGYGVALLPDIRLPAYQHLTKRTLCNNDIYSFGLYYKSYRNKPYLKDFIRMLHDESIS
;
A
#
# COMPACT_ATOMS: atom_id res chain seq x y z
N MET A 1 22.11 -11.70 22.60
CA MET A 1 20.91 -11.39 21.81
C MET A 1 20.56 -12.67 21.03
N VAL A 2 19.42 -13.28 21.27
CA VAL A 2 18.99 -14.51 20.58
C VAL A 2 18.36 -14.10 19.26
N ARG A 3 18.83 -14.67 18.12
CA ARG A 3 18.25 -14.46 16.79
C ARG A 3 17.62 -15.76 16.30
N LEU A 4 16.45 -15.64 15.69
CA LEU A 4 15.81 -16.78 15.05
C LEU A 4 16.61 -17.20 13.80
N THR A 5 16.74 -18.51 13.61
CA THR A 5 17.22 -19.09 12.35
C THR A 5 16.17 -18.87 11.26
N GLU A 6 16.54 -19.10 9.99
CA GLU A 6 15.60 -19.01 8.86
C GLU A 6 14.39 -19.95 9.05
N ASN A 7 14.65 -21.20 9.42
CA ASN A 7 13.59 -22.15 9.77
C ASN A 7 12.77 -21.70 10.99
N GLY A 8 13.41 -20.99 11.95
CA GLY A 8 12.72 -20.42 13.10
C GLY A 8 11.75 -19.28 12.73
N ARG A 9 12.07 -18.47 11.71
CA ARG A 9 11.16 -17.43 11.19
C ARG A 9 9.97 -18.03 10.44
N ILE A 10 10.21 -19.05 9.62
CA ILE A 10 9.15 -19.79 8.92
C ILE A 10 8.21 -20.40 9.95
N PHE A 11 8.74 -21.11 10.94
CA PHE A 11 7.95 -21.70 12.02
C PHE A 11 7.18 -20.65 12.83
N GLN A 12 7.78 -19.49 13.12
CA GLN A 12 7.10 -18.40 13.82
C GLN A 12 5.90 -17.89 13.03
N SER A 13 6.06 -17.72 11.72
CA SER A 13 4.97 -17.31 10.81
C SER A 13 3.82 -18.33 10.84
N ASP A 14 4.15 -19.61 10.72
CA ASP A 14 3.16 -20.69 10.73
C ASP A 14 2.47 -20.84 12.09
N ALA A 15 3.24 -20.74 13.19
CA ALA A 15 2.71 -20.77 14.54
C ALA A 15 1.76 -19.59 14.80
N GLN A 16 2.12 -18.39 14.35
CA GLN A 16 1.26 -17.21 14.45
C GLN A 16 -0.04 -17.40 13.67
N LEU A 17 0.03 -17.99 12.48
CA LEU A 17 -1.14 -18.32 11.67
C LEU A 17 -2.06 -19.30 12.39
N ILE A 18 -1.51 -20.37 12.97
CA ILE A 18 -2.26 -21.38 13.74
C ILE A 18 -2.98 -20.73 14.92
N VAL A 19 -2.27 -19.91 15.71
CA VAL A 19 -2.83 -19.19 16.85
C VAL A 19 -3.96 -18.26 16.43
N ASN A 20 -3.75 -17.48 15.35
CA ASN A 20 -4.76 -16.57 14.83
C ASN A 20 -5.99 -17.32 14.29
N THR A 21 -5.78 -18.43 13.58
CA THR A 21 -6.86 -19.26 13.06
C THR A 21 -7.66 -19.92 14.19
N SER A 22 -6.97 -20.41 15.22
CA SER A 22 -7.60 -21.00 16.42
C SER A 22 -8.46 -19.96 17.14
N ARG A 23 -7.92 -18.75 17.38
CA ARG A 23 -8.68 -17.64 17.99
C ARG A 23 -9.91 -17.29 17.19
N ARG A 24 -9.80 -17.19 15.85
CA ARG A 24 -10.96 -16.94 14.97
C ARG A 24 -12.02 -18.04 15.06
N SER A 25 -11.58 -19.31 15.11
CA SER A 25 -12.51 -20.42 15.25
C SER A 25 -13.25 -20.37 16.59
N VAL A 26 -12.55 -20.15 17.69
CA VAL A 26 -13.17 -19.97 19.01
C VAL A 26 -14.15 -18.79 18.99
N GLN A 27 -13.78 -17.68 18.37
CA GLN A 27 -14.65 -16.51 18.23
C GLN A 27 -15.92 -16.79 17.41
N ARG A 28 -15.88 -17.59 16.35
CA ARG A 28 -17.05 -17.96 15.54
C ARG A 28 -18.08 -18.76 16.33
N PHE A 29 -17.66 -19.59 17.28
CA PHE A 29 -18.55 -20.44 18.07
C PHE A 29 -19.07 -19.77 19.34
N ALA A 30 -18.43 -18.68 19.81
CA ALA A 30 -18.87 -17.94 20.99
C ALA A 30 -20.03 -16.93 20.71
N SER A 31 -20.61 -16.94 19.49
CA SER A 31 -21.42 -15.85 18.94
C SER A 31 -22.92 -15.93 19.22
N GLN A 32 -23.32 -15.87 20.47
CA GLN A 32 -24.72 -15.54 20.84
C GLN A 32 -24.84 -14.33 21.78
N ASP A 33 -23.75 -13.58 21.98
CA ASP A 33 -23.74 -12.43 22.88
C ASP A 33 -23.47 -11.14 22.09
N GLU A 34 -24.32 -10.12 22.23
CA GLU A 34 -24.22 -8.81 21.56
C GLU A 34 -22.94 -8.02 21.94
N SER A 35 -22.16 -8.53 22.89
CA SER A 35 -20.90 -7.92 23.39
C SER A 35 -19.63 -8.45 22.72
N LYS A 36 -19.72 -9.21 21.62
CA LYS A 36 -18.54 -9.86 21.05
C LYS A 36 -17.66 -8.95 20.19
N ILE A 37 -16.41 -8.80 20.59
CA ILE A 37 -15.37 -8.12 19.79
C ILE A 37 -15.17 -8.81 18.44
N ILE A 38 -15.19 -8.02 17.37
CA ILE A 38 -14.93 -8.44 15.99
C ILE A 38 -13.58 -7.89 15.57
N ASP A 39 -12.56 -8.74 15.48
CA ASP A 39 -11.27 -8.35 14.91
C ASP A 39 -11.42 -8.08 13.40
N PHE A 40 -11.00 -6.89 12.96
CA PHE A 40 -11.03 -6.48 11.56
C PHE A 40 -9.61 -6.17 11.09
N HIS A 41 -9.03 -7.07 10.26
CA HIS A 41 -7.64 -6.96 9.82
C HIS A 41 -7.54 -6.31 8.46
N ILE A 42 -6.88 -5.14 8.43
CA ILE A 42 -6.66 -4.32 7.23
C ILE A 42 -5.18 -4.36 6.88
N GLY A 43 -4.84 -4.85 5.68
CA GLY A 43 -3.47 -4.83 5.15
C GLY A 43 -3.19 -3.51 4.44
N CYS A 44 -2.01 -2.94 4.68
CA CYS A 44 -1.54 -1.74 4.00
C CYS A 44 -0.03 -1.85 3.78
N ALA A 45 0.48 -1.49 2.61
CA ALA A 45 1.91 -1.53 2.34
C ALA A 45 2.61 -0.22 2.73
N ASN A 46 1.88 0.89 2.71
CA ASN A 46 2.44 2.21 2.93
C ASN A 46 1.67 2.92 4.06
N PRO A 47 2.37 3.38 5.12
CA PRO A 47 1.75 4.14 6.19
C PRO A 47 0.93 5.36 5.74
N LEU A 48 1.36 6.05 4.67
CA LEU A 48 0.63 7.21 4.13
C LEU A 48 -0.75 6.83 3.57
N HIS A 49 -0.90 5.61 3.06
CA HIS A 49 -2.20 5.13 2.59
C HIS A 49 -3.19 4.89 3.73
N MET A 50 -2.73 4.80 4.99
CA MET A 50 -3.62 4.68 6.15
C MET A 50 -4.48 5.91 6.36
N GLU A 51 -4.03 7.09 5.93
CA GLU A 51 -4.84 8.32 6.01
C GLU A 51 -6.16 8.20 5.25
N LEU A 52 -6.20 7.38 4.18
CA LEU A 52 -7.42 7.09 3.44
C LEU A 52 -8.47 6.35 4.28
N LEU A 53 -8.04 5.68 5.34
CA LEU A 53 -8.91 4.83 6.16
C LEU A 53 -9.57 5.61 7.31
N SER A 54 -9.04 6.79 7.67
CA SER A 54 -9.37 7.49 8.89
C SER A 54 -10.86 7.80 9.01
N ASN A 55 -11.43 8.52 8.03
CA ASN A 55 -12.84 8.91 8.04
C ASN A 55 -13.78 7.70 7.99
N THR A 56 -13.45 6.73 7.13
CA THR A 56 -14.24 5.50 7.04
C THR A 56 -14.23 4.73 8.35
N LEU A 57 -13.09 4.62 9.03
CA LEU A 57 -13.00 3.94 10.33
C LEU A 57 -13.74 4.72 11.43
N GLU A 58 -13.75 6.04 11.38
CA GLU A 58 -14.55 6.86 12.29
C GLU A 58 -16.05 6.56 12.15
N GLN A 59 -16.58 6.56 10.92
CA GLN A 59 -17.97 6.21 10.66
C GLN A 59 -18.30 4.76 11.06
N MET A 60 -17.37 3.83 10.79
CA MET A 60 -17.52 2.42 11.15
C MET A 60 -17.63 2.20 12.66
N LYS A 61 -16.94 3.01 13.48
CA LYS A 61 -17.00 2.96 14.94
C LYS A 61 -18.43 3.18 15.47
N ASP A 62 -19.16 4.10 14.84
CA ASP A 62 -20.53 4.41 15.25
C ASP A 62 -21.53 3.31 14.86
N ILE A 63 -21.31 2.68 13.69
CA ILE A 63 -22.20 1.63 13.16
C ILE A 63 -21.89 0.27 13.79
N TYR A 64 -20.60 0.00 14.05
CA TYR A 64 -20.10 -1.28 14.57
C TYR A 64 -19.22 -1.06 15.81
N PRO A 65 -19.80 -0.72 16.98
CA PRO A 65 -19.03 -0.39 18.19
C PRO A 65 -18.10 -1.51 18.67
N MET A 66 -18.41 -2.76 18.33
CA MET A 66 -17.61 -3.94 18.70
C MET A 66 -16.57 -4.32 17.64
N LEU A 67 -16.45 -3.54 16.57
CA LEU A 67 -15.44 -3.75 15.53
C LEU A 67 -14.10 -3.17 15.99
N HIS A 68 -13.08 -4.03 16.08
CA HIS A 68 -11.72 -3.65 16.46
C HIS A 68 -10.80 -3.71 15.26
N PRO A 69 -10.56 -2.58 14.56
CA PRO A 69 -9.65 -2.54 13.42
C PRO A 69 -8.20 -2.80 13.85
N LYS A 70 -7.51 -3.63 13.08
CA LYS A 70 -6.06 -3.87 13.19
C LYS A 70 -5.43 -3.60 11.84
N VAL A 71 -4.70 -2.49 11.73
CA VAL A 71 -3.95 -2.17 10.51
C VAL A 71 -2.59 -2.84 10.57
N LEU A 72 -2.26 -3.61 9.55
CA LEU A 72 -1.04 -4.40 9.44
C LEU A 72 -0.23 -3.87 8.25
N ILE A 73 1.03 -3.50 8.51
CA ILE A 73 1.97 -3.09 7.46
C ILE A 73 2.69 -4.33 6.95
N LEU A 74 2.55 -4.60 5.66
CA LEU A 74 3.23 -5.70 4.97
C LEU A 74 3.37 -5.39 3.47
N PRO A 75 4.38 -5.96 2.78
CA PRO A 75 4.55 -5.79 1.34
C PRO A 75 3.30 -6.18 0.54
N GLU A 76 2.98 -5.44 -0.53
CA GLU A 76 1.82 -5.74 -1.40
C GLU A 76 1.89 -7.14 -2.00
N THR A 77 3.10 -7.62 -2.27
CA THR A 77 3.35 -8.97 -2.78
C THR A 77 2.80 -10.07 -1.85
N HIS A 78 2.61 -9.78 -0.56
CA HIS A 78 2.07 -10.72 0.43
C HIS A 78 0.54 -10.65 0.57
N PHE A 79 -0.13 -9.65 0.02
CA PHE A 79 -1.58 -9.48 0.14
C PHE A 79 -2.39 -10.68 -0.34
N PRO A 80 -2.09 -11.27 -1.53
CA PRO A 80 -2.88 -12.38 -2.03
C PRO A 80 -2.89 -13.58 -1.08
N ASP A 81 -1.74 -13.95 -0.54
CA ASP A 81 -1.62 -15.07 0.38
C ASP A 81 -2.26 -14.77 1.74
N ALA A 82 -2.06 -13.58 2.28
CA ALA A 82 -2.66 -13.17 3.54
C ALA A 82 -4.20 -13.14 3.48
N LEU A 83 -4.77 -12.67 2.37
CA LEU A 83 -6.21 -12.66 2.13
C LEU A 83 -6.78 -14.07 1.92
N LYS A 84 -6.10 -14.92 1.14
CA LYS A 84 -6.51 -16.32 0.91
C LYS A 84 -6.56 -17.11 2.21
N ARG A 85 -5.56 -16.91 3.08
CA ARG A 85 -5.47 -17.53 4.41
C ARG A 85 -6.35 -16.85 5.47
N GLU A 86 -7.07 -15.80 5.10
CA GLU A 86 -7.88 -14.98 6.00
C GLU A 86 -7.10 -14.35 7.16
N ALA A 87 -5.79 -14.13 6.98
CA ALA A 87 -4.98 -13.34 7.89
C ALA A 87 -5.31 -11.84 7.78
N LEU A 88 -5.82 -11.42 6.61
CA LEU A 88 -6.43 -10.13 6.37
C LEU A 88 -7.90 -10.31 5.96
N ASP A 89 -8.73 -9.35 6.30
CA ASP A 89 -10.09 -9.23 5.77
C ASP A 89 -10.12 -8.41 4.49
N VAL A 90 -9.29 -7.38 4.42
CA VAL A 90 -9.12 -6.47 3.29
C VAL A 90 -7.67 -6.00 3.21
N ALA A 91 -7.19 -5.68 2.02
CA ALA A 91 -5.90 -5.04 1.81
C ALA A 91 -6.04 -3.86 0.84
N VAL A 92 -5.30 -2.78 1.10
CA VAL A 92 -5.28 -1.55 0.30
C VAL A 92 -3.99 -1.52 -0.50
N GLY A 93 -4.10 -1.53 -1.83
CA GLY A 93 -2.91 -1.59 -2.68
C GLY A 93 -3.21 -1.44 -4.17
N PHE A 94 -2.15 -1.49 -4.98
CA PHE A 94 -2.25 -1.37 -6.43
C PHE A 94 -2.75 -2.65 -7.09
N HIS A 95 -3.52 -2.49 -8.17
CA HIS A 95 -3.98 -3.60 -8.96
C HIS A 95 -2.79 -4.37 -9.57
N ALA A 96 -2.71 -5.66 -9.26
CA ALA A 96 -1.72 -6.57 -9.84
C ALA A 96 -2.42 -7.54 -10.82
N PRO A 97 -2.02 -7.57 -12.11
CA PRO A 97 -2.54 -8.56 -13.05
C PRO A 97 -2.25 -9.98 -12.57
N GLY A 98 -3.20 -10.91 -12.74
CA GLY A 98 -3.01 -12.33 -12.39
C GLY A 98 -3.50 -12.72 -10.99
N VAL A 99 -3.95 -11.79 -10.15
CA VAL A 99 -4.53 -12.12 -8.82
C VAL A 99 -5.98 -12.64 -8.92
N LYS A 100 -6.49 -12.88 -10.14
CA LYS A 100 -7.91 -12.93 -10.51
C LYS A 100 -8.77 -14.08 -9.97
N ASP A 101 -8.25 -15.24 -9.60
CA ASP A 101 -9.14 -16.40 -9.47
C ASP A 101 -9.76 -16.63 -8.07
N SER A 102 -9.35 -15.88 -7.07
CA SER A 102 -9.84 -16.08 -5.69
C SER A 102 -10.06 -14.81 -4.87
N LEU A 103 -9.74 -13.64 -5.42
CA LEU A 103 -9.86 -12.36 -4.74
C LEU A 103 -10.67 -11.38 -5.59
N HIS A 104 -11.51 -10.60 -4.91
CA HIS A 104 -12.18 -9.46 -5.51
C HIS A 104 -11.29 -8.22 -5.39
N TYR A 105 -11.42 -7.32 -6.37
CA TYR A 105 -10.79 -6.02 -6.37
C TYR A 105 -11.82 -4.92 -6.59
N LYS A 106 -11.77 -3.87 -5.79
CA LYS A 106 -12.60 -2.68 -5.93
C LYS A 106 -11.68 -1.47 -6.05
N GLU A 107 -11.66 -0.87 -7.24
CA GLU A 107 -10.90 0.35 -7.50
C GLU A 107 -11.41 1.52 -6.65
N LEU A 108 -10.49 2.31 -6.10
CA LEU A 108 -10.75 3.55 -5.36
C LEU A 108 -10.35 4.78 -6.18
N CYS A 109 -9.13 4.78 -6.74
CA CYS A 109 -8.63 5.89 -7.52
C CYS A 109 -7.61 5.44 -8.57
N ARG A 110 -7.23 6.37 -9.44
CA ARG A 110 -6.27 6.15 -10.53
C ARG A 110 -5.14 7.18 -10.47
N PRO A 111 -4.15 7.00 -9.60
CA PRO A 111 -3.03 7.90 -9.50
C PRO A 111 -2.12 7.82 -10.73
N HIS A 112 -1.48 8.95 -11.04
CA HIS A 112 -0.31 9.03 -11.90
C HIS A 112 0.97 8.99 -11.05
N PHE A 113 2.13 8.87 -11.66
CA PHE A 113 3.38 9.12 -10.97
C PHE A 113 3.60 10.61 -10.75
N ALA A 114 4.13 10.92 -9.57
CA ALA A 114 4.74 12.19 -9.26
C ALA A 114 6.27 12.04 -9.16
N CYS A 115 6.96 13.09 -9.59
CA CYS A 115 8.38 13.28 -9.36
C CYS A 115 8.55 14.16 -8.12
N LEU A 116 9.26 13.65 -7.11
CA LEU A 116 9.62 14.42 -5.91
C LEU A 116 11.14 14.59 -5.89
N PHE A 117 11.57 15.83 -5.76
CA PHE A 117 12.98 16.22 -5.84
C PHE A 117 13.22 17.52 -5.08
N ARG A 118 14.50 17.79 -4.76
CA ARG A 118 14.87 19.05 -4.10
C ARG A 118 14.47 20.26 -4.93
N ASP A 119 13.90 21.26 -4.29
CA ASP A 119 13.47 22.53 -4.87
C ASP A 119 14.61 23.33 -5.54
N THR A 120 15.85 23.00 -5.19
CA THR A 120 17.07 23.56 -5.79
C THR A 120 17.39 23.04 -7.19
N LEU A 121 16.75 21.93 -7.62
CA LEU A 121 16.99 21.37 -8.95
C LEU A 121 16.32 22.23 -10.05
N PRO A 122 16.92 22.34 -11.25
CA PRO A 122 16.33 23.05 -12.39
C PRO A 122 14.91 22.57 -12.77
N LEU A 123 14.58 21.32 -12.46
CA LEU A 123 13.23 20.75 -12.63
C LEU A 123 12.14 21.55 -11.91
N ASN A 124 12.50 22.31 -10.87
CA ASN A 124 11.55 23.14 -10.12
C ASN A 124 10.88 24.23 -11.00
N GLN A 125 11.54 24.65 -12.06
CA GLN A 125 11.00 25.66 -13.00
C GLN A 125 9.94 25.07 -13.96
N LYS A 126 9.76 23.75 -14.00
CA LYS A 126 8.81 23.07 -14.87
C LYS A 126 7.48 22.86 -14.16
N HIS A 127 6.39 22.95 -14.91
CA HIS A 127 5.05 22.60 -14.42
C HIS A 127 4.85 21.10 -14.35
N GLN A 128 5.41 20.37 -15.33
CA GLN A 128 5.39 18.92 -15.44
C GLN A 128 6.79 18.42 -15.81
N VAL A 129 7.10 17.19 -15.46
CA VAL A 129 8.36 16.52 -15.77
C VAL A 129 8.12 15.47 -16.84
N THR A 130 8.94 15.45 -17.88
CA THR A 130 8.92 14.44 -18.93
C THR A 130 9.99 13.38 -18.69
N ALA A 131 9.91 12.24 -19.43
CA ALA A 131 10.96 11.22 -19.38
C ALA A 131 12.34 11.78 -19.75
N ASP A 132 12.41 12.65 -20.76
CA ASP A 132 13.66 13.26 -21.20
C ASP A 132 14.29 14.15 -20.10
N ASP A 133 13.47 14.83 -19.33
CA ASP A 133 13.94 15.66 -18.21
C ASP A 133 14.62 14.85 -17.11
N LEU A 134 14.32 13.57 -17.01
CA LEU A 134 14.90 12.67 -16.02
C LEU A 134 16.26 12.09 -16.44
N ASN A 135 16.68 12.27 -17.71
CA ASN A 135 17.89 11.62 -18.24
C ASN A 135 19.16 11.95 -17.46
N ASP A 136 19.30 13.16 -16.95
CA ASP A 136 20.49 13.61 -16.23
C ASP A 136 20.45 13.33 -14.71
N TYR A 137 19.33 12.83 -14.19
CA TYR A 137 19.13 12.62 -12.75
C TYR A 137 19.18 11.16 -12.38
N ALA A 138 19.66 10.88 -11.19
CA ALA A 138 19.47 9.58 -10.56
C ALA A 138 18.00 9.38 -10.18
N ILE A 139 17.53 8.15 -10.23
CA ILE A 139 16.14 7.78 -9.95
C ILE A 139 16.06 6.98 -8.66
N ILE A 140 15.11 7.36 -7.82
CA ILE A 140 14.75 6.65 -6.60
C ILE A 140 13.41 5.94 -6.88
N LEU A 141 13.39 4.62 -6.73
CA LEU A 141 12.26 3.76 -7.03
C LEU A 141 12.08 2.71 -5.93
N TYR A 142 10.92 2.07 -5.88
CA TYR A 142 10.66 1.00 -4.93
C TYR A 142 11.48 -0.25 -5.24
N ASP A 143 11.85 -0.97 -4.19
CA ASP A 143 12.33 -2.35 -4.34
C ASP A 143 11.21 -3.24 -4.89
N PRO A 144 11.50 -4.10 -5.90
CA PRO A 144 10.49 -4.96 -6.52
C PRO A 144 9.89 -5.98 -5.54
N GLY A 145 10.55 -6.26 -4.41
CA GLY A 145 10.05 -7.17 -3.38
C GLY A 145 8.91 -6.62 -2.53
N VAL A 146 8.72 -5.29 -2.51
CA VAL A 146 7.76 -4.67 -1.59
C VAL A 146 6.51 -4.12 -2.26
N ILE A 147 6.59 -3.77 -3.55
CA ILE A 147 5.51 -3.10 -4.29
C ILE A 147 4.90 -4.01 -5.35
N SER A 148 3.68 -3.69 -5.79
CA SER A 148 3.05 -4.34 -6.93
C SER A 148 3.95 -4.33 -8.18
N PRO A 149 4.06 -5.46 -8.92
CA PRO A 149 4.81 -5.52 -10.17
C PRO A 149 4.38 -4.44 -11.18
N THR A 150 3.11 -4.05 -11.18
CA THR A 150 2.58 -2.99 -12.06
C THR A 150 3.27 -1.66 -11.78
N ILE A 151 3.43 -1.28 -10.52
CA ILE A 151 4.08 -0.03 -10.13
C ILE A 151 5.58 -0.10 -10.39
N TYR A 152 6.23 -1.21 -9.99
CA TYR A 152 7.65 -1.39 -10.24
C TYR A 152 7.98 -1.30 -11.74
N ASN A 153 7.23 -1.99 -12.59
CA ASN A 153 7.44 -1.95 -14.04
C ASN A 153 7.24 -0.53 -14.60
N GLY A 154 6.24 0.21 -14.12
CA GLY A 154 6.03 1.60 -14.50
C GLY A 154 7.21 2.51 -14.12
N GLN A 155 7.78 2.35 -12.93
CA GLN A 155 8.99 3.07 -12.51
C GLN A 155 10.22 2.62 -13.34
N TRP A 156 10.32 1.32 -13.64
CA TRP A 156 11.44 0.75 -14.38
C TRP A 156 11.57 1.31 -15.80
N GLU A 157 10.46 1.70 -16.44
CA GLU A 157 10.50 2.32 -17.77
C GLU A 157 11.37 3.60 -17.79
N TYR A 158 11.50 4.30 -16.68
CA TYR A 158 12.34 5.50 -16.52
C TYR A 158 13.75 5.20 -15.96
N ALA A 159 13.96 3.98 -15.51
CA ALA A 159 15.20 3.56 -14.83
C ALA A 159 16.06 2.61 -15.68
N LYS A 160 15.48 1.90 -16.63
CA LYS A 160 16.12 0.78 -17.38
C LYS A 160 17.41 1.17 -18.11
N ASP A 161 17.53 2.42 -18.58
CA ASP A 161 18.69 2.90 -19.33
C ASP A 161 19.70 3.62 -18.43
N LYS A 162 19.46 3.68 -17.11
CA LYS A 162 20.33 4.30 -16.14
C LYS A 162 21.47 3.38 -15.73
N LYS A 163 22.62 3.97 -15.38
CA LYS A 163 23.73 3.25 -14.77
C LYS A 163 23.33 2.79 -13.36
N PRO A 164 23.86 1.65 -12.87
CA PRO A 164 23.57 1.22 -11.50
C PRO A 164 23.85 2.28 -10.42
N SER A 165 24.85 3.14 -10.63
CA SER A 165 25.19 4.26 -9.73
C SER A 165 24.16 5.40 -9.71
N GLN A 166 23.18 5.36 -10.61
CA GLN A 166 22.09 6.33 -10.71
C GLN A 166 20.74 5.74 -10.25
N LEU A 167 20.74 4.54 -9.69
CA LEU A 167 19.53 3.85 -9.22
C LEU A 167 19.60 3.68 -7.71
N TYR A 168 18.59 4.18 -7.03
CA TYR A 168 18.41 4.02 -5.59
C TYR A 168 17.09 3.32 -5.32
N TYR A 169 17.15 2.27 -4.51
CA TYR A 169 15.98 1.47 -4.15
C TYR A 169 15.53 1.78 -2.74
N CYS A 170 14.24 1.81 -2.52
CA CYS A 170 13.62 2.05 -1.22
C CYS A 170 12.48 1.08 -0.94
N GLU A 171 12.28 0.77 0.32
CA GLU A 171 11.19 -0.13 0.75
C GLU A 171 9.90 0.62 1.09
N THR A 172 10.01 1.93 1.41
CA THR A 172 8.86 2.75 1.81
C THR A 172 8.90 4.11 1.12
N THR A 173 7.75 4.76 1.06
CA THR A 173 7.63 6.14 0.54
C THR A 173 8.48 7.10 1.35
N GLU A 174 8.50 6.96 2.69
CA GLU A 174 9.29 7.81 3.57
C GLU A 174 10.78 7.72 3.27
N ASN A 175 11.29 6.51 2.99
CA ASN A 175 12.67 6.31 2.58
C ASN A 175 12.97 6.99 1.24
N ALA A 176 12.04 6.92 0.27
CA ALA A 176 12.18 7.61 -1.00
C ALA A 176 12.23 9.12 -0.82
N LEU A 177 11.34 9.67 0.01
CA LEU A 177 11.30 11.10 0.33
C LEU A 177 12.57 11.55 1.04
N LEU A 178 13.09 10.76 1.99
CA LEU A 178 14.35 11.03 2.67
C LEU A 178 15.51 11.12 1.68
N LEU A 179 15.62 10.15 0.76
CA LEU A 179 16.70 10.15 -0.24
C LEU A 179 16.57 11.33 -1.21
N ALA A 180 15.35 11.68 -1.63
CA ALA A 180 15.11 12.85 -2.48
C ALA A 180 15.48 14.16 -1.75
N ASP A 181 15.09 14.30 -0.48
CA ASP A 181 15.44 15.47 0.35
C ASP A 181 16.94 15.58 0.61
N ALA A 182 17.61 14.46 0.78
CA ALA A 182 19.07 14.40 0.89
C ALA A 182 19.80 14.69 -0.45
N GLY A 183 19.07 14.82 -1.59
CA GLY A 183 19.62 15.17 -2.89
C GLY A 183 20.20 14.00 -3.69
N TYR A 184 19.84 12.76 -3.36
CA TYR A 184 20.31 11.58 -4.08
C TYR A 184 19.70 11.43 -5.47
N GLY A 185 18.57 12.08 -5.76
CA GLY A 185 17.93 12.01 -7.06
C GLY A 185 16.47 12.43 -7.05
N VAL A 186 15.75 11.99 -8.06
CA VAL A 186 14.31 12.20 -8.26
C VAL A 186 13.56 10.93 -7.83
N ALA A 187 12.69 11.04 -6.85
CA ALA A 187 11.80 9.93 -6.46
C ALA A 187 10.58 9.89 -7.39
N LEU A 188 10.34 8.73 -8.00
CA LEU A 188 9.16 8.47 -8.81
C LEU A 188 8.16 7.70 -7.97
N LEU A 189 7.09 8.35 -7.52
CA LEU A 189 6.11 7.75 -6.60
C LEU A 189 4.69 7.91 -7.14
N PRO A 190 3.80 6.91 -6.94
CA PRO A 190 2.37 7.12 -7.20
C PRO A 190 1.83 8.27 -6.35
N ASP A 191 1.10 9.21 -6.96
CA ASP A 191 0.56 10.38 -6.27
C ASP A 191 -0.70 10.03 -5.45
N ILE A 192 -0.50 9.34 -4.34
CA ILE A 192 -1.56 9.00 -3.37
C ILE A 192 -1.18 9.59 -2.02
N ARG A 193 -1.87 10.66 -1.62
CA ARG A 193 -1.67 11.30 -0.31
C ARG A 193 -0.20 11.60 0.02
N LEU A 194 0.61 11.92 -1.00
CA LEU A 194 2.01 12.31 -0.78
C LEU A 194 2.06 13.60 0.03
N PRO A 195 2.77 13.62 1.18
CA PRO A 195 2.84 14.78 2.04
C PRO A 195 3.65 15.90 1.36
N ALA A 196 3.37 17.14 1.77
CA ALA A 196 4.24 18.27 1.45
C ALA A 196 5.50 18.22 2.33
N TYR A 197 6.67 18.31 1.71
CA TYR A 197 7.96 18.42 2.38
C TYR A 197 8.57 19.79 2.16
N GLN A 198 9.24 20.33 3.18
CA GLN A 198 9.72 21.72 3.17
C GLN A 198 10.71 22.02 2.03
N HIS A 199 11.55 21.06 1.65
CA HIS A 199 12.59 21.22 0.64
C HIS A 199 12.37 20.39 -0.62
N LEU A 200 11.20 19.76 -0.73
CA LEU A 200 10.83 18.96 -1.89
C LEU A 200 9.79 19.67 -2.73
N THR A 201 10.00 19.64 -4.02
CA THR A 201 8.99 19.99 -5.02
C THR A 201 8.35 18.71 -5.56
N LYS A 202 7.04 18.69 -5.62
CA LYS A 202 6.25 17.68 -6.32
C LYS A 202 5.84 18.18 -7.69
N ARG A 203 6.10 17.39 -8.74
CA ARG A 203 5.61 17.64 -10.11
C ARG A 203 5.02 16.36 -10.68
N THR A 204 3.95 16.48 -11.44
CA THR A 204 3.36 15.35 -12.17
C THR A 204 4.31 14.88 -13.25
N LEU A 205 4.53 13.58 -13.35
CA LEU A 205 5.23 12.98 -14.48
C LEU A 205 4.30 12.93 -15.68
N CYS A 206 4.73 13.53 -16.79
CA CYS A 206 3.97 13.56 -18.03
C CYS A 206 4.07 12.18 -18.72
N ASN A 207 3.12 11.32 -18.42
CA ASN A 207 2.95 10.04 -19.09
C ASN A 207 1.45 9.72 -19.25
N ASN A 208 1.14 8.71 -20.06
CA ASN A 208 -0.23 8.25 -20.25
C ASN A 208 -0.58 7.07 -19.33
N ASP A 209 0.32 6.66 -18.44
CA ASP A 209 0.11 5.51 -17.58
C ASP A 209 -0.86 5.85 -16.46
N ILE A 210 -1.85 5.02 -16.30
CA ILE A 210 -2.87 5.12 -15.28
C ILE A 210 -2.79 3.85 -14.44
N TYR A 211 -2.54 4.01 -13.14
CA TYR A 211 -2.44 2.92 -12.20
C TYR A 211 -3.72 2.83 -11.38
N SER A 212 -4.27 1.63 -11.27
CA SER A 212 -5.45 1.40 -10.44
C SER A 212 -5.02 1.10 -9.01
N PHE A 213 -5.54 1.88 -8.06
CA PHE A 213 -5.35 1.70 -6.62
C PHE A 213 -6.68 1.42 -5.96
N GLY A 214 -6.75 0.41 -5.06
CA GLY A 214 -8.02 -0.02 -4.51
C GLY A 214 -7.91 -1.06 -3.41
N LEU A 215 -8.99 -1.78 -3.22
CA LEU A 215 -9.20 -2.75 -2.17
C LEU A 215 -9.23 -4.17 -2.71
N TYR A 216 -8.43 -5.03 -2.11
CA TYR A 216 -8.50 -6.48 -2.29
C TYR A 216 -9.21 -7.14 -1.13
N TYR A 217 -10.09 -8.09 -1.40
CA TYR A 217 -10.77 -8.90 -0.39
C TYR A 217 -11.17 -10.27 -0.98
N LYS A 218 -11.31 -11.28 -0.11
CA LYS A 218 -11.71 -12.61 -0.52
C LYS A 218 -13.22 -12.73 -0.68
N SER A 219 -13.97 -12.31 0.33
CA SER A 219 -15.44 -12.33 0.34
C SER A 219 -15.95 -11.51 1.53
N TYR A 220 -17.06 -10.82 1.35
CA TYR A 220 -17.80 -10.17 2.44
C TYR A 220 -19.02 -11.00 2.89
N ARG A 221 -19.16 -12.26 2.43
CA ARG A 221 -20.24 -13.16 2.87
C ARG A 221 -20.15 -13.34 4.39
N ASN A 222 -21.27 -13.10 5.10
CA ASN A 222 -21.35 -13.11 6.56
C ASN A 222 -20.45 -12.07 7.28
N LYS A 223 -20.00 -11.05 6.58
CA LYS A 223 -19.21 -9.93 7.10
C LYS A 223 -19.83 -8.60 6.67
N PRO A 224 -20.97 -8.18 7.26
CA PRO A 224 -21.65 -6.96 6.86
C PRO A 224 -20.76 -5.72 7.04
N TYR A 225 -19.95 -5.69 8.12
CA TYR A 225 -18.97 -4.63 8.37
C TYR A 225 -17.96 -4.47 7.22
N LEU A 226 -17.49 -5.57 6.62
CA LEU A 226 -16.55 -5.52 5.50
C LEU A 226 -17.22 -4.95 4.24
N LYS A 227 -18.47 -5.31 3.98
CA LYS A 227 -19.26 -4.76 2.88
C LYS A 227 -19.45 -3.26 3.02
N ASP A 228 -19.83 -2.80 4.22
CA ASP A 228 -20.04 -1.37 4.50
C ASP A 228 -18.73 -0.60 4.44
N PHE A 229 -17.63 -1.13 5.00
CA PHE A 229 -16.30 -0.55 4.89
C PHE A 229 -15.88 -0.33 3.44
N ILE A 230 -16.02 -1.35 2.57
CA ILE A 230 -15.66 -1.25 1.15
C ILE A 230 -16.50 -0.18 0.44
N ARG A 231 -17.81 -0.13 0.73
CA ARG A 231 -18.72 0.86 0.15
C ARG A 231 -18.35 2.28 0.58
N MET A 232 -18.20 2.52 1.88
CA MET A 232 -17.92 3.85 2.45
C MET A 232 -16.59 4.40 1.92
N LEU A 233 -15.53 3.58 1.94
CA LEU A 233 -14.22 3.99 1.46
C LEU A 233 -14.23 4.29 -0.04
N HIS A 234 -14.99 3.53 -0.83
CA HIS A 234 -15.16 3.82 -2.26
C HIS A 234 -15.92 5.14 -2.49
N ASP A 235 -17.00 5.39 -1.74
CA ASP A 235 -17.81 6.60 -1.89
C ASP A 235 -17.00 7.87 -1.51
N GLU A 236 -16.13 7.77 -0.49
CA GLU A 236 -15.20 8.85 -0.13
C GLU A 236 -14.13 9.12 -1.19
N SER A 237 -13.70 8.09 -1.91
CA SER A 237 -12.64 8.22 -2.92
C SER A 237 -13.12 8.91 -4.21
N ILE A 238 -14.43 9.00 -4.42
CA ILE A 238 -15.07 9.63 -5.59
C ILE A 238 -15.46 11.09 -5.30
N SER A 239 -15.55 11.48 -4.02
CA SER A 239 -15.90 12.83 -3.56
C SER A 239 -14.68 13.74 -3.57
#